data_88abd2050682d70bd1404ca8203f2eae
#
_entry.id   88abd2050682d70bd1404ca8203f2eae
#
_cell.length_a   1.000
_cell.length_b   1.000
_cell.length_c   1.000
_cell.angle_alpha   90.00
_cell.angle_beta   90.00
_cell.angle_gamma   90.00
#
_symmetry.space_group_name_H-M   'P 1'
#
loop_
_entity.id
_entity.type
_entity.pdbx_description
1 polymer ?
#
loop_
_entity_poly.entity_id
_entity_poly.type
_entity_poly.pdbx_seq_one_letter_code
_entity_poly.pdbx_strand_id
1 'polypeptide(L)'
;MKKEEYVKRREELLHEIRVIKDQIRKLEIQYINESALNQFTVGEKVRVIKSRSGVEYGFVVGAEAGAEGGLALLLKKCKKDGTMSKRDLNYIPAVGDIVEKIK
;
A
#
# COMPACT_ATOMS: atom_id res chain seq x y z
N MET A 1 19.29 -7.47 38.93
CA MET A 1 19.57 -6.50 37.86
C MET A 1 19.36 -5.09 38.37
N LYS A 2 20.34 -4.24 38.17
CA LYS A 2 20.24 -2.83 38.54
C LYS A 2 19.41 -2.07 37.53
N LYS A 3 18.79 -0.96 37.94
CA LYS A 3 17.94 -0.14 37.10
C LYS A 3 18.66 0.33 35.83
N GLU A 4 19.92 0.77 35.95
CA GLU A 4 20.73 1.26 34.83
C GLU A 4 20.96 0.16 33.79
N GLU A 5 21.22 -1.06 34.24
CA GLU A 5 21.40 -2.21 33.36
C GLU A 5 20.11 -2.54 32.60
N TYR A 6 18.99 -2.47 33.28
CA TYR A 6 17.67 -2.71 32.68
C TYR A 6 17.36 -1.67 31.59
N VAL A 7 17.53 -0.40 31.91
CA VAL A 7 17.26 0.71 30.96
C VAL A 7 18.15 0.58 29.72
N LYS A 8 19.44 0.32 29.93
CA LYS A 8 20.40 0.17 28.83
C LYS A 8 20.01 -0.99 27.92
N ARG A 9 19.71 -2.15 28.48
CA ARG A 9 19.35 -3.34 27.70
C ARG A 9 18.03 -3.15 26.95
N ARG A 10 17.07 -2.50 27.60
CA ARG A 10 15.80 -2.17 26.96
C ARG A 10 16.00 -1.26 25.74
N GLU A 11 16.83 -0.24 25.85
CA GLU A 11 17.12 0.66 24.74
C GLU A 11 17.84 -0.04 23.58
N GLU A 12 18.78 -0.94 23.89
CA GLU A 12 19.45 -1.76 22.87
C GLU A 12 18.43 -2.61 22.11
N LEU A 13 17.50 -3.24 22.80
CA LEU A 13 16.46 -4.07 22.19
C LEU A 13 15.50 -3.24 21.35
N LEU A 14 15.14 -2.04 21.82
CA LEU A 14 14.30 -1.13 21.05
C LEU A 14 14.98 -0.68 19.76
N HIS A 15 16.30 -0.44 19.83
CA HIS A 15 17.08 -0.10 18.65
C HIS A 15 17.09 -1.26 17.64
N GLU A 16 17.29 -2.49 18.10
CA GLU A 16 17.25 -3.68 17.24
C GLU A 16 15.88 -3.83 16.55
N ILE A 17 14.80 -3.57 17.28
CA ILE A 17 13.44 -3.61 16.71
C ILE A 17 13.28 -2.57 15.60
N ARG A 18 13.79 -1.36 15.80
CA ARG A 18 13.74 -0.29 14.78
C ARG A 18 14.50 -0.68 13.52
N VAL A 19 15.68 -1.27 13.68
CA VAL A 19 16.50 -1.74 12.55
C VAL A 19 15.76 -2.81 11.76
N ILE A 20 15.17 -3.79 12.46
CA ILE A 20 14.41 -4.88 11.83
C ILE A 20 13.18 -4.35 11.10
N LYS A 21 12.43 -3.43 11.72
CA LYS A 21 11.26 -2.81 11.08
C LYS A 21 11.66 -2.05 9.82
N ASP A 22 12.77 -1.34 9.85
CA ASP A 22 13.29 -0.63 8.68
C ASP A 22 13.66 -1.58 7.55
N GLN A 23 14.29 -2.70 7.86
CA GLN A 23 14.61 -3.74 6.88
C GLN A 23 13.35 -4.34 6.25
N ILE A 24 12.32 -4.61 7.04
CA ILE A 24 11.04 -5.10 6.54
C ILE A 24 10.42 -4.07 5.60
N ARG A 25 10.41 -2.79 5.98
CA ARG A 25 9.85 -1.72 5.15
C ARG A 25 10.59 -1.59 3.82
N LYS A 26 11.89 -1.68 3.82
CA LYS A 26 12.69 -1.65 2.59
C LYS A 26 12.38 -2.82 1.68
N LEU A 27 12.20 -4.00 2.26
CA LEU A 27 11.82 -5.21 1.50
C LEU A 27 10.43 -5.05 0.88
N GLU A 28 9.46 -4.51 1.62
CA GLU A 28 8.12 -4.25 1.12
C GLU A 28 8.14 -3.26 -0.05
N ILE A 29 8.91 -2.17 0.07
CA ILE A 29 9.05 -1.16 -0.98
C ILE A 29 9.66 -1.80 -2.24
N GLN A 30 10.70 -2.61 -2.07
CA GLN A 30 11.32 -3.33 -3.19
C GLN A 30 10.32 -4.24 -3.89
N TYR A 31 9.56 -5.01 -3.13
CA TYR A 31 8.56 -5.93 -3.67
C TYR A 31 7.47 -5.18 -4.44
N ILE A 32 6.95 -4.08 -3.88
CA ILE A 32 5.96 -3.23 -4.54
C ILE A 32 6.52 -2.66 -5.85
N ASN A 33 7.78 -2.18 -5.82
CA ASN A 33 8.42 -1.58 -7.00
C ASN A 33 8.67 -2.60 -8.13
N GLU A 34 8.89 -3.86 -7.79
CA GLU A 34 9.10 -4.94 -8.76
C GLU A 34 7.79 -5.57 -9.24
N SER A 35 6.66 -5.19 -8.65
CA SER A 35 5.35 -5.76 -8.98
C SER A 35 4.65 -5.00 -10.11
N ALA A 36 3.55 -5.59 -10.60
CA ALA A 36 2.71 -4.95 -11.60
C ALA A 36 2.08 -3.64 -11.11
N LEU A 37 1.96 -3.44 -9.80
CA LEU A 37 1.38 -2.22 -9.23
C LEU A 37 2.32 -1.02 -9.34
N ASN A 38 3.61 -1.22 -9.58
CA ASN A 38 4.57 -0.14 -9.76
C ASN A 38 4.30 0.72 -11.01
N GLN A 39 3.52 0.21 -11.96
CA GLN A 39 3.18 0.98 -13.16
C GLN A 39 2.28 2.19 -12.88
N PHE A 40 1.72 2.29 -11.68
CA PHE A 40 0.84 3.39 -11.29
C PHE A 40 1.58 4.44 -10.48
N THR A 41 1.26 5.72 -10.73
CA THR A 41 1.87 6.87 -10.05
C THR A 41 0.87 7.44 -9.04
N VAL A 42 1.36 7.87 -7.87
CA VAL A 42 0.53 8.53 -6.87
C VAL A 42 -0.13 9.78 -7.47
N GLY A 43 -1.43 9.92 -7.27
CA GLY A 43 -2.24 10.99 -7.85
C GLY A 43 -2.87 10.64 -9.20
N GLU A 44 -2.47 9.52 -9.82
CA GLU A 44 -3.00 9.09 -11.11
C GLU A 44 -4.44 8.60 -10.97
N LYS A 45 -5.31 9.00 -11.90
CA LYS A 45 -6.68 8.50 -11.99
C LYS A 45 -6.69 7.16 -12.72
N VAL A 46 -7.37 6.18 -12.14
CA VAL A 46 -7.48 4.84 -12.71
C VAL A 46 -8.93 4.40 -12.81
N ARG A 47 -9.17 3.46 -13.71
CA ARG A 47 -10.46 2.79 -13.87
C ARG A 47 -10.29 1.35 -13.41
N VAL A 48 -11.14 0.94 -12.48
CA VAL A 48 -11.19 -0.44 -11.99
C VAL A 48 -12.37 -1.14 -12.60
N ILE A 49 -12.12 -2.14 -13.42
CA ILE A 49 -13.15 -2.96 -14.05
C ILE A 49 -13.25 -4.26 -13.25
N LYS A 50 -14.34 -4.39 -12.52
CA LYS A 50 -14.60 -5.59 -11.72
C LYS A 50 -15.34 -6.61 -12.54
N SER A 51 -14.97 -7.89 -12.43
CA SER A 51 -15.55 -8.97 -13.21
C SER A 51 -17.04 -9.18 -12.93
N ARG A 52 -17.54 -8.75 -11.74
CA ARG A 52 -18.94 -8.99 -11.34
C ARG A 52 -19.75 -7.73 -11.05
N SER A 53 -19.12 -6.65 -10.63
CA SER A 53 -19.82 -5.48 -10.09
C SER A 53 -19.67 -4.19 -10.91
N GLY A 54 -19.07 -4.25 -12.08
CA GLY A 54 -18.98 -3.12 -12.99
C GLY A 54 -17.71 -2.29 -12.83
N VAL A 55 -17.79 -1.01 -13.15
CA VAL A 55 -16.63 -0.11 -13.26
C VAL A 55 -16.66 0.92 -12.15
N GLU A 56 -15.52 1.13 -11.51
CA GLU A 56 -15.30 2.20 -10.53
C GLU A 56 -14.08 3.04 -10.90
N TYR A 57 -14.08 4.29 -10.49
CA TYR A 57 -12.98 5.23 -10.74
C TYR A 57 -12.36 5.66 -9.42
N GLY A 58 -11.04 5.83 -9.41
CA GLY A 58 -10.32 6.25 -8.22
C GLY A 58 -8.99 6.91 -8.56
N PHE A 59 -8.37 7.47 -7.52
CA PHE A 59 -7.04 8.07 -7.61
C PHE A 59 -6.06 7.26 -6.78
N VAL A 60 -4.91 6.93 -7.35
CA VAL A 60 -3.86 6.18 -6.67
C VAL A 60 -3.25 7.04 -5.57
N VAL A 61 -3.24 6.53 -4.34
CA VAL A 61 -2.57 7.18 -3.21
C VAL A 61 -1.43 6.35 -2.65
N GLY A 62 -1.31 5.08 -3.04
CA GLY A 62 -0.22 4.23 -2.64
C GLY A 62 -0.47 2.77 -2.96
N ALA A 63 0.39 1.92 -2.46
CA ALA A 63 0.25 0.47 -2.54
C ALA A 63 0.80 -0.16 -1.27
N GLU A 64 0.26 -1.32 -0.89
CA GLU A 64 0.71 -2.07 0.27
C GLU A 64 1.00 -3.53 -0.10
N ALA A 65 1.96 -4.13 0.62
CA ALA A 65 2.24 -5.55 0.53
C ALA A 65 1.87 -6.22 1.84
N GLY A 66 1.11 -7.30 1.76
CA GLY A 66 0.77 -8.12 2.91
C GLY A 66 1.87 -9.12 3.25
N ALA A 67 1.80 -9.71 4.45
CA ALA A 67 2.78 -10.68 4.95
C ALA A 67 2.86 -11.94 4.07
N GLU A 68 1.79 -12.28 3.38
CA GLU A 68 1.72 -13.46 2.51
C GLU A 68 1.99 -13.13 1.04
N GLY A 69 2.53 -11.96 0.76
CA GLY A 69 2.84 -11.52 -0.60
C GLY A 69 1.66 -10.94 -1.37
N GLY A 70 0.50 -10.77 -0.74
CA GLY A 70 -0.63 -10.09 -1.36
C GLY A 70 -0.33 -8.61 -1.58
N LEU A 71 -0.78 -8.06 -2.70
CA LEU A 71 -0.61 -6.65 -3.04
C LEU A 71 -1.96 -5.96 -3.09
N ALA A 72 -2.04 -4.79 -2.48
CA ALA A 72 -3.23 -3.95 -2.49
C ALA A 72 -2.89 -2.58 -3.06
N LEU A 73 -3.72 -2.10 -3.97
CA LEU A 73 -3.63 -0.75 -4.50
C LEU A 73 -4.50 0.16 -3.63
N LEU A 74 -3.88 1.19 -3.06
CA LEU A 74 -4.59 2.15 -2.19
C LEU A 74 -5.14 3.28 -3.06
N LEU A 75 -6.46 3.38 -3.10
CA LEU A 75 -7.16 4.35 -3.93
C LEU A 75 -8.09 5.21 -3.08
N LYS A 76 -8.31 6.46 -3.53
CA LYS A 76 -9.41 7.31 -3.08
C LYS A 76 -10.47 7.33 -4.17
N LYS A 77 -11.76 7.30 -3.80
CA LYS A 77 -12.85 7.35 -4.78
C LYS A 77 -12.85 8.66 -5.56
N CYS A 78 -13.27 8.59 -6.82
CA CYS A 78 -13.50 9.76 -7.64
C CYS A 78 -14.92 10.29 -7.39
N LYS A 79 -15.05 11.60 -7.12
CA LYS A 79 -16.34 12.26 -6.99
C LYS A 79 -16.98 12.45 -8.37
N LYS A 80 -18.30 12.73 -8.39
CA LYS A 80 -19.03 13.02 -9.63
C LYS A 80 -18.46 14.19 -10.42
N ASP A 81 -17.86 15.17 -9.73
CA ASP A 81 -17.22 16.33 -10.35
C ASP A 81 -15.81 16.04 -10.88
N GLY A 82 -15.32 14.83 -10.76
CA GLY A 82 -14.00 14.42 -11.21
C GLY A 82 -12.87 14.62 -10.22
N THR A 83 -13.14 15.12 -9.02
CA THR A 83 -12.12 15.33 -8.00
C THR A 83 -11.98 14.14 -7.05
N MET A 84 -10.87 14.10 -6.30
CA MET A 84 -10.59 13.05 -5.32
C MET A 84 -11.50 13.18 -4.11
N SER A 85 -12.18 12.09 -3.75
CA SER A 85 -12.96 11.99 -2.51
C SER A 85 -12.06 11.69 -1.31
N LYS A 86 -12.55 11.98 -0.11
CA LYS A 86 -11.90 11.55 1.13
C LYS A 86 -12.14 10.07 1.43
N ARG A 87 -13.08 9.43 0.72
CA ARG A 87 -13.40 8.01 0.94
C ARG A 87 -12.37 7.10 0.29
N ASP A 88 -11.95 6.08 1.02
CA ASP A 88 -11.03 5.09 0.52
C ASP A 88 -11.75 4.09 -0.40
N LEU A 89 -11.05 3.71 -1.47
CA LEU A 89 -11.44 2.63 -2.37
C LEU A 89 -10.24 1.70 -2.48
N ASN A 90 -9.87 1.08 -1.37
CA ASN A 90 -8.75 0.15 -1.36
C ASN A 90 -9.11 -1.08 -2.18
N TYR A 91 -8.17 -1.54 -2.99
CA TYR A 91 -8.46 -2.55 -3.98
C TYR A 91 -7.40 -3.63 -4.02
N ILE A 92 -7.85 -4.88 -3.84
CA ILE A 92 -7.03 -6.07 -4.02
C ILE A 92 -7.53 -6.73 -5.31
N PRO A 93 -6.75 -6.73 -6.39
CA PRO A 93 -7.20 -7.30 -7.65
C PRO A 93 -7.56 -8.78 -7.51
N ALA A 94 -8.80 -9.14 -7.88
CA ALA A 94 -9.23 -10.52 -7.97
C ALA A 94 -8.99 -11.05 -9.38
N VAL A 95 -9.14 -12.36 -9.54
CA VAL A 95 -9.02 -12.99 -10.87
C VAL A 95 -10.10 -12.41 -11.82
N GLY A 96 -9.66 -11.89 -12.94
CA GLY A 96 -10.55 -11.29 -13.95
C GLY A 96 -10.78 -9.80 -13.76
N ASP A 97 -10.30 -9.21 -12.68
CA ASP A 97 -10.40 -7.77 -12.48
C ASP A 97 -9.26 -7.05 -13.20
N ILE A 98 -9.55 -5.88 -13.72
CA ILE A 98 -8.58 -5.06 -14.47
C ILE A 98 -8.51 -3.68 -13.85
N VAL A 99 -7.28 -3.22 -13.61
CA VAL A 99 -7.03 -1.83 -13.24
C VAL A 99 -6.26 -1.20 -14.38
N GLU A 100 -6.81 -0.13 -14.96
CA GLU A 100 -6.19 0.51 -16.11
C GLU A 100 -6.08 2.02 -15.95
N LYS A 101 -5.06 2.57 -16.62
CA LYS A 101 -4.84 4.02 -16.64
C LYS A 101 -5.89 4.70 -17.52
N ILE A 102 -6.33 5.88 -17.09
CA ILE A 102 -7.21 6.74 -17.88
C ILE A 102 -6.35 7.77 -18.59
N LYS A 103 -6.47 7.79 -19.88
CA LYS A 103 -5.77 8.78 -20.70
C LYS A 103 -6.50 10.13 -20.67
#